data_e52129d11b51e3e858df88818af3a495
#
_entry.id   e52129d11b51e3e858df88818af3a495
#
_cell.length_a   1.000
_cell.length_b   1.000
_cell.length_c   1.000
_cell.angle_alpha   90.00
_cell.angle_beta   90.00
_cell.angle_gamma   90.00
#
_symmetry.space_group_name_H-M   'P 1'
#
loop_
_entity.id
_entity.type
_entity.pdbx_description
1 polymer ?
#
loop_
_entity_poly.entity_id
_entity_poly.type
_entity_poly.pdbx_seq_one_letter_code
_entity_poly.pdbx_strand_id
1 'polypeptide(L)'
;MLNAGLDELMISIDGYSDEVYSKLRIGLDFETVVNNTVSFLELRNSLESNLSVRIRMVVVDENMEEVEPYLKFWNSKVSDCDRVQALPAHSWGNELYIESKESVARMSPKPCIAPFNMFTIHYDGEVTMCGHDYKHNHVVGDLNVETISEIWKGERFEDIRIKHLTPGRRDEIEPCRGCQIWDRVEVVD
;
A
#
# COMPACT_ATOMS: atom_id res chain seq x y z
N MET A 1 -3.28 -19.56 10.28
CA MET A 1 -3.41 -18.88 8.98
C MET A 1 -3.73 -19.87 7.86
N LEU A 2 -2.87 -20.86 7.57
CA LEU A 2 -3.05 -21.78 6.43
C LEU A 2 -4.40 -22.52 6.43
N ASN A 3 -4.91 -22.92 7.59
CA ASN A 3 -6.20 -23.61 7.71
C ASN A 3 -7.40 -22.66 7.92
N ALA A 4 -7.19 -21.34 7.87
CA ALA A 4 -8.24 -20.35 8.12
C ALA A 4 -8.87 -19.78 6.85
N GLY A 5 -8.47 -20.28 5.67
CA GLY A 5 -8.99 -19.81 4.37
C GLY A 5 -8.50 -18.44 3.96
N LEU A 6 -7.29 -18.05 4.36
CA LEU A 6 -6.65 -16.82 3.89
C LEU A 6 -6.17 -17.02 2.46
N ASP A 7 -6.50 -16.09 1.56
CA ASP A 7 -6.15 -16.15 0.15
C ASP A 7 -4.75 -15.57 -0.13
N GLU A 8 -4.40 -14.46 0.53
CA GLU A 8 -3.10 -13.79 0.36
C GLU A 8 -2.54 -13.31 1.70
N LEU A 9 -1.23 -13.47 1.89
CA LEU A 9 -0.47 -12.89 2.99
C LEU A 9 0.58 -11.92 2.46
N MET A 10 0.56 -10.67 2.90
CA MET A 10 1.61 -9.70 2.58
C MET A 10 2.57 -9.56 3.76
N ILE A 11 3.86 -9.70 3.49
CA ILE A 11 4.95 -9.56 4.46
C ILE A 11 5.84 -8.40 4.03
N SER A 12 5.98 -7.39 4.89
CA SER A 12 6.85 -6.23 4.62
C SER A 12 8.20 -6.43 5.30
N ILE A 13 9.27 -6.51 4.48
CA ILE A 13 10.66 -6.66 4.93
C ILE A 13 11.48 -5.58 4.21
N ASP A 14 11.83 -4.50 4.92
CA ASP A 14 12.41 -3.29 4.31
C ASP A 14 13.95 -3.27 4.40
N GLY A 15 14.60 -4.43 4.27
CA GLY A 15 16.04 -4.56 4.21
C GLY A 15 16.46 -5.96 3.78
N TYR A 16 17.69 -6.07 3.29
CA TYR A 16 18.34 -7.34 2.96
C TYR A 16 19.42 -7.71 3.99
N SER A 17 19.95 -6.71 4.70
CA SER A 17 20.89 -6.88 5.82
C SER A 17 20.27 -6.46 7.15
N ASP A 18 20.80 -7.02 8.26
CA ASP A 18 20.40 -6.61 9.60
C ASP A 18 20.69 -5.13 9.85
N GLU A 19 21.84 -4.63 9.35
CA GLU A 19 22.24 -3.24 9.52
C GLU A 19 21.19 -2.25 8.99
N VAL A 20 20.68 -2.48 7.80
CA VAL A 20 19.68 -1.61 7.15
C VAL A 20 18.29 -1.87 7.72
N TYR A 21 17.92 -3.14 7.87
CA TYR A 21 16.62 -3.53 8.39
C TYR A 21 16.35 -2.95 9.77
N SER A 22 17.30 -3.07 10.70
CA SER A 22 17.16 -2.61 12.08
C SER A 22 17.03 -1.08 12.20
N LYS A 23 17.55 -0.32 11.23
CA LYS A 23 17.36 1.14 11.16
C LYS A 23 15.93 1.50 10.75
N LEU A 24 15.31 0.74 9.85
CA LEU A 24 13.99 1.02 9.29
C LEU A 24 12.86 0.36 10.09
N ARG A 25 13.11 -0.79 10.70
CA ARG A 25 12.15 -1.60 11.47
C ARG A 25 12.57 -1.72 12.94
N ILE A 26 12.57 -0.57 13.62
CA ILE A 26 12.99 -0.45 15.01
C ILE A 26 12.27 -1.45 15.91
N GLY A 27 13.04 -2.20 16.69
CA GLY A 27 12.52 -3.18 17.65
C GLY A 27 12.18 -4.56 17.07
N LEU A 28 12.47 -4.78 15.79
CA LEU A 28 12.34 -6.10 15.16
C LEU A 28 13.72 -6.72 14.93
N ASP A 29 13.79 -8.05 15.08
CA ASP A 29 14.99 -8.84 14.81
C ASP A 29 14.96 -9.37 13.37
N PHE A 30 15.95 -9.01 12.57
CA PHE A 30 16.03 -9.34 11.15
C PHE A 30 16.07 -10.86 10.90
N GLU A 31 16.96 -11.57 11.62
CA GLU A 31 17.09 -13.02 11.43
C GLU A 31 15.79 -13.75 11.77
N THR A 32 15.14 -13.36 12.85
CA THR A 32 13.84 -13.93 13.24
C THR A 32 12.78 -13.72 12.15
N VAL A 33 12.69 -12.52 11.58
CA VAL A 33 11.70 -12.21 10.53
C VAL A 33 12.01 -13.00 9.27
N VAL A 34 13.25 -13.06 8.82
CA VAL A 34 13.66 -13.81 7.64
C VAL A 34 13.41 -15.31 7.83
N ASN A 35 13.87 -15.89 8.95
CA ASN A 35 13.70 -17.31 9.24
C ASN A 35 12.23 -17.71 9.34
N ASN A 36 11.40 -16.90 10.01
CA ASN A 36 9.97 -17.15 10.10
C ASN A 36 9.29 -17.07 8.72
N THR A 37 9.70 -16.14 7.87
CA THR A 37 9.15 -16.01 6.52
C THR A 37 9.53 -17.22 5.65
N VAL A 38 10.79 -17.64 5.67
CA VAL A 38 11.26 -18.83 4.93
C VAL A 38 10.54 -20.09 5.44
N SER A 39 10.49 -20.30 6.75
CA SER A 39 9.80 -21.45 7.35
C SER A 39 8.30 -21.47 7.03
N PHE A 40 7.66 -20.29 6.96
CA PHE A 40 6.26 -20.19 6.56
C PHE A 40 6.05 -20.60 5.10
N LEU A 41 6.93 -20.17 4.19
CA LEU A 41 6.87 -20.56 2.77
C LEU A 41 7.06 -22.07 2.61
N GLU A 42 8.04 -22.65 3.32
CA GLU A 42 8.29 -24.10 3.30
C GLU A 42 7.09 -24.89 3.83
N LEU A 43 6.51 -24.48 4.96
CA LEU A 43 5.32 -25.10 5.53
C LEU A 43 4.11 -24.99 4.59
N ARG A 44 3.85 -23.81 4.03
CA ARG A 44 2.80 -23.58 3.05
C ARG A 44 2.92 -24.54 1.85
N ASN A 45 4.15 -24.66 1.31
CA ASN A 45 4.43 -25.54 0.18
C ASN A 45 4.25 -27.03 0.55
N SER A 46 4.70 -27.43 1.74
CA SER A 46 4.55 -28.83 2.21
C SER A 46 3.08 -29.23 2.44
N LEU A 47 2.20 -28.27 2.70
CA LEU A 47 0.76 -28.46 2.87
C LEU A 47 -0.03 -28.26 1.57
N GLU A 48 0.65 -28.01 0.45
CA GLU A 48 0.03 -27.73 -0.85
C GLU A 48 -1.06 -26.65 -0.78
N SER A 49 -0.87 -25.64 0.08
CA SER A 49 -1.84 -24.57 0.29
C SER A 49 -1.82 -23.58 -0.89
N ASN A 50 -3.02 -23.19 -1.34
CA ASN A 50 -3.20 -22.18 -2.40
C ASN A 50 -2.99 -20.73 -1.94
N LEU A 51 -2.62 -20.50 -0.66
CA LEU A 51 -2.34 -19.17 -0.16
C LEU A 51 -1.15 -18.56 -0.89
N SER A 52 -1.35 -17.41 -1.52
CA SER A 52 -0.26 -16.64 -2.13
C SER A 52 0.45 -15.76 -1.11
N VAL A 53 1.76 -15.58 -1.28
CA VAL A 53 2.56 -14.71 -0.42
C VAL A 53 3.14 -13.56 -1.24
N ARG A 54 2.96 -12.34 -0.74
CA ARG A 54 3.58 -11.15 -1.30
C ARG A 54 4.64 -10.64 -0.33
N ILE A 55 5.91 -10.69 -0.73
CA ILE A 55 7.02 -10.13 0.05
C ILE A 55 7.36 -8.77 -0.54
N ARG A 56 7.30 -7.71 0.28
CA ARG A 56 7.44 -6.34 -0.19
C ARG A 56 8.48 -5.57 0.60
N MET A 57 9.33 -4.84 -0.13
CA MET A 57 10.20 -3.78 0.38
C MET A 57 9.62 -2.42 0.00
N VAL A 58 9.55 -1.49 0.93
CA VAL A 58 9.37 -0.06 0.64
C VAL A 58 10.76 0.55 0.48
N VAL A 59 11.05 1.04 -0.72
CA VAL A 59 12.38 1.58 -1.06
C VAL A 59 12.47 3.03 -0.60
N VAL A 60 13.48 3.29 0.20
CA VAL A 60 13.91 4.61 0.69
C VAL A 60 15.42 4.75 0.44
N ASP A 61 16.01 5.92 0.68
CA ASP A 61 17.44 6.14 0.43
C ASP A 61 18.33 5.16 1.20
N GLU A 62 17.94 4.79 2.42
CA GLU A 62 18.69 3.92 3.31
C GLU A 62 18.83 2.48 2.80
N ASN A 63 17.86 1.98 2.02
CA ASN A 63 17.83 0.59 1.54
C ASN A 63 17.92 0.46 0.00
N MET A 64 18.11 1.56 -0.71
CA MET A 64 18.13 1.57 -2.18
C MET A 64 19.20 0.63 -2.76
N GLU A 65 20.38 0.59 -2.17
CA GLU A 65 21.49 -0.28 -2.59
C GLU A 65 21.21 -1.77 -2.36
N GLU A 66 20.21 -2.09 -1.51
CA GLU A 66 19.85 -3.47 -1.20
C GLU A 66 18.74 -4.04 -2.09
N VAL A 67 18.18 -3.27 -3.01
CA VAL A 67 17.04 -3.71 -3.85
C VAL A 67 17.40 -4.93 -4.69
N GLU A 68 18.55 -4.92 -5.37
CA GLU A 68 18.95 -6.04 -6.23
C GLU A 68 19.20 -7.34 -5.45
N PRO A 69 20.04 -7.36 -4.39
CA PRO A 69 20.24 -8.57 -3.60
C PRO A 69 18.96 -9.04 -2.88
N TYR A 70 18.09 -8.12 -2.43
CA TYR A 70 16.79 -8.44 -1.86
C TYR A 70 15.89 -9.20 -2.86
N LEU A 71 15.69 -8.65 -4.05
CA LEU A 71 14.88 -9.28 -5.08
C LEU A 71 15.44 -10.66 -5.48
N LYS A 72 16.76 -10.78 -5.65
CA LYS A 72 17.41 -12.04 -5.98
C LYS A 72 17.20 -13.11 -4.90
N PHE A 73 17.37 -12.73 -3.63
CA PHE A 73 17.19 -13.65 -2.51
C PHE A 73 15.74 -14.14 -2.41
N TRP A 74 14.77 -13.23 -2.34
CA TRP A 74 13.39 -13.62 -2.16
C TRP A 74 12.78 -14.34 -3.36
N ASN A 75 13.14 -13.95 -4.60
CA ASN A 75 12.72 -14.69 -5.79
C ASN A 75 13.26 -16.13 -5.82
N SER A 76 14.35 -16.43 -5.13
CA SER A 76 14.85 -17.80 -5.00
C SER A 76 14.09 -18.64 -3.95
N LYS A 77 13.23 -18.03 -3.13
CA LYS A 77 12.49 -18.68 -2.03
C LYS A 77 11.01 -18.84 -2.29
N VAL A 78 10.43 -18.04 -3.17
CA VAL A 78 9.01 -18.02 -3.48
C VAL A 78 8.64 -18.97 -4.60
N SER A 79 7.36 -19.28 -4.74
CA SER A 79 6.76 -20.09 -5.81
C SER A 79 6.10 -19.20 -6.87
N ASP A 80 5.66 -19.78 -7.99
CA ASP A 80 5.04 -19.03 -9.10
C ASP A 80 3.75 -18.29 -8.73
N CYS A 81 3.05 -18.72 -7.67
CA CYS A 81 1.86 -18.05 -7.17
C CYS A 81 2.16 -16.84 -6.27
N ASP A 82 3.43 -16.64 -5.91
CA ASP A 82 3.87 -15.57 -5.01
C ASP A 82 4.37 -14.34 -5.77
N ARG A 83 4.63 -13.26 -5.03
CA ARG A 83 5.21 -12.03 -5.60
C ARG A 83 6.26 -11.42 -4.68
N VAL A 84 7.36 -10.99 -5.26
CA VAL A 84 8.39 -10.19 -4.58
C VAL A 84 8.42 -8.81 -5.22
N GLN A 85 8.33 -7.76 -4.41
CA GLN A 85 8.26 -6.39 -4.91
C GLN A 85 9.15 -5.46 -4.11
N ALA A 86 9.84 -4.56 -4.80
CA ALA A 86 10.49 -3.39 -4.23
C ALA A 86 9.79 -2.15 -4.79
N LEU A 87 9.05 -1.43 -3.95
CA LEU A 87 8.23 -0.30 -4.37
C LEU A 87 8.76 0.98 -3.72
N PRO A 88 8.95 2.07 -4.48
CA PRO A 88 9.39 3.32 -3.88
C PRO A 88 8.41 3.80 -2.81
N ALA A 89 8.94 4.41 -1.75
CA ALA A 89 8.15 5.11 -0.76
C ALA A 89 7.28 6.20 -1.42
N HIS A 90 6.18 6.55 -0.78
CA HIS A 90 5.27 7.61 -1.24
C HIS A 90 4.90 8.55 -0.09
N SER A 91 4.38 9.74 -0.43
CA SER A 91 4.12 10.81 0.52
C SER A 91 2.94 10.60 1.48
N TRP A 92 2.22 9.46 1.42
CA TRP A 92 1.04 9.21 2.26
C TRP A 92 0.02 10.38 2.24
N GLY A 93 -0.43 10.77 1.05
CA GLY A 93 -1.35 11.91 0.92
C GLY A 93 -0.73 13.25 1.32
N ASN A 94 0.59 13.41 1.06
CA ASN A 94 1.42 14.58 1.41
C ASN A 94 1.74 14.77 2.90
N GLU A 95 1.51 13.76 3.71
CA GLU A 95 1.86 13.79 5.14
C GLU A 95 3.35 13.59 5.40
N LEU A 96 4.05 12.94 4.45
CA LEU A 96 5.49 12.72 4.51
C LEU A 96 6.19 13.49 3.39
N TYR A 97 7.22 14.24 3.76
CA TYR A 97 8.13 14.80 2.77
C TYR A 97 9.03 13.69 2.23
N ILE A 98 8.90 13.39 0.94
CA ILE A 98 9.79 12.48 0.23
C ILE A 98 10.43 13.29 -0.89
N GLU A 99 11.75 13.45 -0.79
CA GLU A 99 12.56 14.07 -1.83
C GLU A 99 12.66 13.07 -3.00
N SER A 100 11.64 13.04 -3.86
CA SER A 100 11.76 12.28 -5.10
C SER A 100 12.36 13.18 -6.17
N LYS A 101 13.48 12.76 -6.74
CA LYS A 101 14.10 13.43 -7.90
C LYS A 101 13.16 13.45 -9.13
N GLU A 102 12.04 12.75 -9.07
CA GLU A 102 11.03 12.63 -10.12
C GLU A 102 9.66 13.22 -9.75
N SER A 103 9.57 13.98 -8.65
CA SER A 103 8.33 14.64 -8.24
C SER A 103 7.97 15.87 -9.08
N VAL A 104 8.16 15.77 -10.36
CA VAL A 104 7.34 16.57 -11.27
C VAL A 104 6.00 15.88 -11.25
N ALA A 105 5.04 16.45 -10.54
CA ALA A 105 3.65 16.05 -10.62
C ALA A 105 3.28 15.94 -12.10
N ARG A 106 3.41 14.75 -12.67
CA ARG A 106 2.81 14.45 -13.95
C ARG A 106 1.32 14.54 -13.67
N MET A 107 0.72 15.62 -14.08
CA MET A 107 -0.72 15.77 -14.09
C MET A 107 -1.26 14.70 -15.04
N SER A 108 -1.38 13.47 -14.54
CA SER A 108 -2.06 12.44 -15.31
C SER A 108 -3.47 12.94 -15.58
N PRO A 109 -3.94 12.93 -16.82
CA PRO A 109 -5.32 13.27 -17.12
C PRO A 109 -6.33 12.24 -16.60
N LYS A 110 -5.83 11.09 -16.10
CA LYS A 110 -6.69 10.00 -15.62
C LYS A 110 -7.14 10.26 -14.18
N PRO A 111 -8.40 9.99 -13.84
CA PRO A 111 -8.87 10.06 -12.46
C PRO A 111 -8.21 8.97 -11.62
N CYS A 112 -7.99 9.25 -10.31
CA CYS A 112 -7.59 8.21 -9.37
C CYS A 112 -8.69 7.18 -9.21
N ILE A 113 -8.33 5.89 -9.19
CA ILE A 113 -9.31 4.79 -9.04
C ILE A 113 -9.90 4.70 -7.63
N ALA A 114 -9.20 5.23 -6.60
CA ALA A 114 -9.61 5.07 -5.21
C ALA A 114 -11.08 5.46 -4.92
N PRO A 115 -11.60 6.62 -5.33
CA PRO A 115 -12.99 6.99 -5.04
C PRO A 115 -14.04 6.10 -5.70
N PHE A 116 -13.63 5.24 -6.62
CA PHE A 116 -14.53 4.36 -7.39
C PHE A 116 -14.50 2.90 -6.90
N ASN A 117 -13.48 2.49 -6.16
CA ASN A 117 -13.32 1.10 -5.73
C ASN A 117 -12.82 0.93 -4.28
N MET A 118 -12.56 2.02 -3.56
CA MET A 118 -12.07 1.97 -2.18
C MET A 118 -13.07 2.60 -1.20
N PHE A 119 -13.12 2.04 -0.01
CA PHE A 119 -13.90 2.50 1.12
C PHE A 119 -13.07 2.21 2.38
N THR A 120 -12.48 3.24 2.95
CA THR A 120 -11.58 3.07 4.11
C THR A 120 -12.32 3.41 5.38
N ILE A 121 -12.39 2.45 6.30
CA ILE A 121 -13.02 2.59 7.60
C ILE A 121 -11.91 2.69 8.64
N HIS A 122 -11.95 3.71 9.44
CA HIS A 122 -11.03 3.93 10.54
C HIS A 122 -11.57 3.30 11.84
N TYR A 123 -10.70 3.18 12.84
CA TYR A 123 -10.99 2.48 14.10
C TYR A 123 -12.15 3.10 14.91
N ASP A 124 -12.43 4.38 14.71
CA ASP A 124 -13.49 5.15 15.36
C ASP A 124 -14.81 5.18 14.58
N GLY A 125 -14.85 4.57 13.41
CA GLY A 125 -16.00 4.51 12.53
C GLY A 125 -16.03 5.58 11.45
N GLU A 126 -15.12 6.57 11.49
CA GLU A 126 -14.99 7.54 10.41
C GLU A 126 -14.56 6.87 9.09
N VAL A 127 -15.03 7.42 8.00
CA VAL A 127 -14.79 6.88 6.66
C VAL A 127 -14.08 7.91 5.80
N THR A 128 -13.00 7.49 5.14
CA THR A 128 -12.33 8.25 4.10
C THR A 128 -12.38 7.51 2.76
N MET A 129 -12.19 8.22 1.65
CA MET A 129 -12.21 7.62 0.31
C MET A 129 -10.98 6.77 0.00
N CYS A 130 -9.88 6.94 0.77
CA CYS A 130 -8.58 6.36 0.47
C CYS A 130 -7.79 6.11 1.75
N GLY A 131 -7.13 4.94 1.85
CA GLY A 131 -6.30 4.59 3.01
C GLY A 131 -5.03 5.44 3.21
N HIS A 132 -4.69 6.29 2.24
CA HIS A 132 -3.57 7.24 2.38
C HIS A 132 -3.95 8.50 3.16
N ASP A 133 -5.24 8.73 3.37
CA ASP A 133 -5.77 9.76 4.28
C ASP A 133 -5.90 9.22 5.70
N TYR A 134 -4.80 8.72 6.25
CA TYR A 134 -4.78 8.07 7.57
C TYR A 134 -4.97 9.04 8.75
N LYS A 135 -4.87 10.34 8.51
CA LYS A 135 -5.15 11.39 9.50
C LYS A 135 -6.59 11.91 9.46
N HIS A 136 -7.45 11.32 8.63
CA HIS A 136 -8.83 11.71 8.48
C HIS A 136 -9.02 13.18 8.03
N ASN A 137 -8.15 13.69 7.17
CA ASN A 137 -8.20 15.06 6.67
C ASN A 137 -9.46 15.32 5.81
N HIS A 138 -10.05 14.25 5.23
CA HIS A 138 -11.25 14.36 4.40
C HIS A 138 -12.24 13.23 4.68
N VAL A 139 -12.96 13.38 5.80
CA VAL A 139 -14.00 12.42 6.23
C VAL A 139 -15.22 12.53 5.32
N VAL A 140 -15.67 11.41 4.80
CA VAL A 140 -16.83 11.29 3.90
C VAL A 140 -18.06 10.67 4.53
N GLY A 141 -17.93 10.12 5.73
CA GLY A 141 -19.04 9.53 6.49
C GLY A 141 -18.62 8.97 7.84
N ASP A 142 -19.60 8.53 8.63
CA ASP A 142 -19.39 7.93 9.95
C ASP A 142 -20.31 6.71 10.11
N LEU A 143 -19.74 5.53 10.23
CA LEU A 143 -20.49 4.27 10.39
C LEU A 143 -21.17 4.14 11.77
N ASN A 144 -20.91 5.02 12.71
CA ASN A 144 -21.66 5.06 13.95
C ASN A 144 -23.10 5.57 13.74
N VAL A 145 -23.35 6.27 12.64
CA VAL A 145 -24.66 6.93 12.36
C VAL A 145 -25.16 6.70 10.94
N GLU A 146 -24.32 6.23 10.01
CA GLU A 146 -24.66 5.97 8.61
C GLU A 146 -24.32 4.53 8.23
N THR A 147 -25.00 3.95 7.25
CA THR A 147 -24.62 2.66 6.67
C THR A 147 -23.55 2.82 5.57
N ILE A 148 -22.80 1.76 5.27
CA ILE A 148 -21.85 1.72 4.15
C ILE A 148 -22.51 2.19 2.84
N SER A 149 -23.75 1.73 2.58
CA SER A 149 -24.46 2.08 1.36
C SER A 149 -24.84 3.56 1.27
N GLU A 150 -25.25 4.16 2.40
CA GLU A 150 -25.58 5.58 2.46
C GLU A 150 -24.34 6.43 2.22
N ILE A 151 -23.21 6.13 2.89
CA ILE A 151 -21.95 6.85 2.69
C ILE A 151 -21.46 6.70 1.24
N TRP A 152 -21.42 5.46 0.72
CA TRP A 152 -20.90 5.17 -0.62
C TRP A 152 -21.67 5.86 -1.75
N LYS A 153 -23.01 5.99 -1.58
CA LYS A 153 -23.91 6.64 -2.53
C LYS A 153 -24.22 8.10 -2.17
N GLY A 154 -23.71 8.56 -1.03
CA GLY A 154 -23.98 9.88 -0.51
C GLY A 154 -23.30 11.01 -1.29
N GLU A 155 -23.83 12.21 -1.13
CA GLU A 155 -23.38 13.42 -1.85
C GLU A 155 -21.89 13.72 -1.61
N ARG A 156 -21.35 13.46 -0.41
CA ARG A 156 -19.95 13.68 -0.08
C ARG A 156 -19.02 12.82 -0.92
N PHE A 157 -19.35 11.54 -1.07
CA PHE A 157 -18.56 10.61 -1.89
C PHE A 157 -18.71 10.91 -3.38
N GLU A 158 -19.92 11.31 -3.81
CA GLU A 158 -20.21 11.68 -5.20
C GLU A 158 -19.47 12.97 -5.61
N ASP A 159 -19.42 13.98 -4.75
CA ASP A 159 -18.64 15.21 -5.00
C ASP A 159 -17.16 14.89 -5.26
N ILE A 160 -16.58 13.98 -4.48
CA ILE A 160 -15.21 13.50 -4.69
C ILE A 160 -15.05 12.87 -6.07
N ARG A 161 -15.96 12.00 -6.47
CA ARG A 161 -15.94 11.36 -7.80
C ARG A 161 -16.03 12.38 -8.93
N ILE A 162 -16.93 13.34 -8.80
CA ILE A 162 -17.11 14.44 -9.78
C ILE A 162 -15.82 15.26 -9.87
N LYS A 163 -15.20 15.60 -8.74
CA LYS A 163 -13.93 16.35 -8.72
C LYS A 163 -12.81 15.56 -9.40
N HIS A 164 -12.74 14.24 -9.17
CA HIS A 164 -11.75 13.38 -9.83
C HIS A 164 -11.98 13.24 -11.35
N LEU A 165 -13.22 13.29 -11.81
CA LEU A 165 -13.56 13.23 -13.23
C LEU A 165 -13.44 14.60 -13.92
N THR A 166 -13.36 15.69 -13.17
CA THR A 166 -13.30 17.04 -13.71
C THR A 166 -11.84 17.52 -13.73
N PRO A 167 -11.27 17.84 -14.91
CA PRO A 167 -9.88 18.30 -15.01
C PRO A 167 -9.56 19.45 -14.05
N GLY A 168 -8.49 19.31 -13.29
CA GLY A 168 -7.97 20.34 -12.36
C GLY A 168 -8.69 20.42 -11.00
N ARG A 169 -9.84 19.75 -10.84
CA ARG A 169 -10.61 19.83 -9.58
C ARG A 169 -10.19 18.83 -8.51
N ARG A 170 -9.44 17.78 -8.86
CA ARG A 170 -8.93 16.81 -7.89
C ARG A 170 -8.13 17.48 -6.77
N ASP A 171 -7.33 18.48 -7.11
CA ASP A 171 -6.46 19.18 -6.17
C ASP A 171 -7.21 20.13 -5.19
N GLU A 172 -8.54 20.24 -5.34
CA GLU A 172 -9.42 20.85 -4.34
C GLU A 172 -9.60 19.95 -3.10
N ILE A 173 -9.29 18.65 -3.23
CA ILE A 173 -9.38 17.67 -2.13
C ILE A 173 -8.01 17.58 -1.47
N GLU A 174 -7.94 17.92 -0.17
CA GLU A 174 -6.68 18.06 0.59
C GLU A 174 -5.74 16.86 0.43
N PRO A 175 -6.13 15.60 0.71
CA PRO A 175 -5.22 14.46 0.60
C PRO A 175 -4.85 14.12 -0.86
N CYS A 176 -5.56 14.67 -1.85
CA CYS A 176 -5.31 14.42 -3.27
C CYS A 176 -4.39 15.45 -3.91
N ARG A 177 -4.24 16.62 -3.28
CA ARG A 177 -3.40 17.71 -3.79
C ARG A 177 -1.93 17.25 -3.85
N GLY A 178 -1.37 17.13 -5.07
CA GLY A 178 0.00 16.65 -5.25
C GLY A 178 0.25 15.19 -4.87
N CYS A 179 -0.78 14.39 -4.61
CA CYS A 179 -0.64 12.97 -4.32
C CYS A 179 0.02 12.24 -5.49
N GLN A 180 1.06 11.45 -5.20
CA GLN A 180 1.90 10.78 -6.21
C GLN A 180 1.45 9.34 -6.53
N ILE A 181 0.53 8.76 -5.74
CA ILE A 181 0.22 7.33 -5.80
C ILE A 181 -0.53 6.95 -7.07
N TRP A 182 -1.45 7.78 -7.49
CA TRP A 182 -2.28 7.52 -8.65
C TRP A 182 -1.53 7.61 -10.00
N ASP A 183 -0.37 8.28 -10.04
CA ASP A 183 0.50 8.34 -11.23
C ASP A 183 1.28 7.04 -11.46
N ARG A 184 1.32 6.15 -10.45
CA ARG A 184 2.15 4.94 -10.44
C ARG A 184 1.38 3.68 -10.81
N VAL A 185 0.09 3.77 -11.08
CA VAL A 185 -0.69 2.63 -11.57
C VAL A 185 -0.38 2.47 -13.07
N GLU A 186 0.80 1.92 -13.37
CA GLU A 186 0.99 1.21 -14.62
C GLU A 186 0.04 0.02 -14.58
N VAL A 187 -1.03 0.10 -15.35
CA VAL A 187 -1.82 -1.08 -15.66
C VAL A 187 -0.89 -1.96 -16.49
N VAL A 188 -0.28 -2.94 -15.84
CA VAL A 188 0.40 -4.02 -16.55
C VAL A 188 -0.73 -4.86 -17.15
N ASP A 189 -0.90 -4.75 -18.47
CA ASP A 189 -1.76 -5.62 -19.28
C ASP A 189 -1.33 -7.08 -19.20
#